data_55723ac47614a6b88320b4e63778ce12
#
_entry.id   55723ac47614a6b88320b4e63778ce12
#
_cell.length_a   1.000
_cell.length_b   1.000
_cell.length_c   1.000
_cell.angle_alpha   90.00
_cell.angle_beta   90.00
_cell.angle_gamma   90.00
#
_symmetry.space_group_name_H-M   'P 1'
#
loop_
_entity.id
_entity.type
_entity.pdbx_description
1 polymer ?
#
loop_
_entity_poly.entity_id
_entity_poly.type
_entity_poly.pdbx_seq_one_letter_code
_entity_poly.pdbx_strand_id
1 'polypeptide(L)'
;MQQFFSSINFCLRNAGYLVILCLPVMTLEIALANLIASLDIQASSDTAALEAIGEISTQVFLLVFTSLILSVALSGGCMTAFRSLSNDGSVSPYQALFAGLKKFFPLLWANILHSIAYGLGFLMLILPGFYLYSRLGLFPLFIMFESKGVMDSFGESWNLTEEVATKLFTLTAIFMSIQLGFGFFGGIAGADGMLWFLIAATFIKYLTLMPLFYLFYSLYESPR
;
A
#
# COMPACT_ATOMS: atom_id res chain seq x y z
N MET A 1 1.50 -22.77 2.24
CA MET A 1 2.96 -22.55 2.33
C MET A 1 3.60 -22.33 0.95
N GLN A 2 3.37 -23.19 -0.05
CA GLN A 2 3.96 -23.02 -1.38
C GLN A 2 3.66 -21.65 -2.03
N GLN A 3 2.41 -21.17 -1.99
CA GLN A 3 2.04 -19.85 -2.55
C GLN A 3 2.74 -18.68 -1.86
N PHE A 4 2.99 -18.77 -0.56
CA PHE A 4 3.75 -17.79 0.19
C PHE A 4 5.20 -17.69 -0.31
N PHE A 5 5.89 -18.83 -0.38
CA PHE A 5 7.27 -18.87 -0.90
C PHE A 5 7.35 -18.49 -2.38
N SER A 6 6.35 -18.87 -3.18
CA SER A 6 6.25 -18.48 -4.58
C SER A 6 6.13 -16.96 -4.75
N SER A 7 5.30 -16.30 -3.93
CA SER A 7 5.15 -14.84 -4.00
C SER A 7 6.42 -14.11 -3.61
N ILE A 8 7.10 -14.56 -2.56
CA ILE A 8 8.40 -13.97 -2.17
C ILE A 8 9.44 -14.19 -3.25
N ASN A 9 9.56 -15.41 -3.76
CA ASN A 9 10.57 -15.74 -4.80
C ASN A 9 10.34 -14.95 -6.09
N PHE A 10 9.08 -14.77 -6.51
CA PHE A 10 8.73 -13.92 -7.64
C PHE A 10 9.19 -12.47 -7.42
N CYS A 11 8.90 -11.91 -6.25
CA CYS A 11 9.29 -10.54 -5.93
C CYS A 11 10.81 -10.39 -5.85
N LEU A 12 11.53 -11.35 -5.27
CA LEU A 12 13.00 -11.32 -5.23
C LEU A 12 13.62 -11.42 -6.63
N ARG A 13 13.09 -12.27 -7.48
CA ARG A 13 13.54 -12.42 -8.86
C ARG A 13 13.36 -11.14 -9.68
N ASN A 14 12.30 -10.38 -9.39
CA ASN A 14 11.97 -9.14 -10.09
C ASN A 14 12.22 -7.89 -9.22
N ALA A 15 13.08 -7.99 -8.19
CA ALA A 15 13.27 -6.95 -7.19
C ALA A 15 13.68 -5.61 -7.80
N GLY A 16 14.59 -5.60 -8.78
CA GLY A 16 15.03 -4.35 -9.45
C GLY A 16 13.87 -3.59 -10.09
N TYR A 17 12.99 -4.29 -10.79
CA TYR A 17 11.79 -3.69 -11.39
C TYR A 17 10.84 -3.13 -10.33
N LEU A 18 10.55 -3.92 -9.30
CA LEU A 18 9.60 -3.56 -8.24
C LEU A 18 10.12 -2.40 -7.39
N VAL A 19 11.41 -2.36 -7.11
CA VAL A 19 12.03 -1.22 -6.41
C VAL A 19 11.88 0.06 -7.23
N ILE A 20 12.18 0.05 -8.53
CA ILE A 20 12.01 1.23 -9.39
C ILE A 20 10.53 1.67 -9.44
N LEU A 21 9.59 0.72 -9.47
CA LEU A 21 8.16 1.01 -9.44
C LEU A 21 7.72 1.70 -8.14
N CYS A 22 8.24 1.26 -6.99
CA CYS A 22 7.88 1.79 -5.67
C CYS A 22 8.66 3.06 -5.30
N LEU A 23 9.81 3.29 -5.91
CA LEU A 23 10.75 4.36 -5.53
C LEU A 23 10.11 5.75 -5.44
N PRO A 24 9.25 6.20 -6.38
CA PRO A 24 8.61 7.52 -6.28
C PRO A 24 7.73 7.66 -5.03
N VAL A 25 7.01 6.60 -4.65
CA VAL A 25 6.14 6.61 -3.46
C VAL A 25 6.99 6.54 -2.19
N MET A 26 7.99 5.66 -2.17
CA MET A 26 8.92 5.52 -1.04
C MET A 26 9.63 6.82 -0.70
N THR A 27 10.12 7.54 -1.70
CA THR A 27 10.83 8.82 -1.50
C THR A 27 9.92 9.87 -0.92
N LEU A 28 8.66 9.96 -1.38
CA LEU A 28 7.69 10.89 -0.82
C LEU A 28 7.27 10.52 0.60
N GLU A 29 7.06 9.24 0.90
CA GLU A 29 6.73 8.80 2.25
C GLU A 29 7.87 9.10 3.24
N ILE A 30 9.12 8.86 2.84
CA ILE A 30 10.29 9.17 3.67
C ILE A 30 10.40 10.70 3.88
N ALA A 31 10.22 11.49 2.82
CA ALA A 31 10.26 12.95 2.91
C ALA A 31 9.17 13.49 3.84
N LEU A 32 7.94 12.97 3.71
CA LEU A 32 6.81 13.33 4.58
C LEU A 32 7.07 12.94 6.03
N ALA A 33 7.53 11.71 6.28
CA ALA A 33 7.83 11.24 7.62
C ALA A 33 8.96 12.06 8.28
N ASN A 34 10.01 12.37 7.51
CA ASN A 34 11.11 13.21 7.98
C ASN A 34 10.64 14.65 8.27
N LEU A 35 9.79 15.22 7.42
CA LEU A 35 9.23 16.55 7.65
C LEU A 35 8.36 16.55 8.92
N ILE A 36 7.47 15.58 9.11
CA ILE A 36 6.65 15.47 10.32
C ILE A 36 7.51 15.30 11.56
N ALA A 37 8.57 14.46 11.50
CA ALA A 37 9.49 14.26 12.62
C ALA A 37 10.30 15.53 12.97
N SER A 38 10.56 16.41 11.98
CA SER A 38 11.25 17.68 12.21
C SER A 38 10.36 18.78 12.79
N LEU A 39 9.03 18.57 12.80
CA LEU A 39 8.07 19.45 13.43
C LEU A 39 8.10 19.21 14.94
N ASP A 40 9.08 19.80 15.63
CA ASP A 40 9.05 19.89 17.09
C ASP A 40 7.93 20.87 17.47
N ILE A 41 6.72 20.35 17.64
CA ILE A 41 5.54 21.13 18.03
C ILE A 41 5.69 21.47 19.51
N GLN A 42 6.65 22.33 19.84
CA GLN A 42 6.58 23.06 21.08
C GLN A 42 5.47 24.08 20.91
N ALA A 43 4.43 23.94 21.70
CA ALA A 43 3.35 24.92 21.80
C ALA A 43 3.92 26.24 22.38
N SER A 44 4.59 27.03 21.55
CA SER A 44 5.00 28.39 21.88
C SER A 44 3.90 29.33 21.44
N SER A 45 3.55 30.28 22.33
CA SER A 45 2.45 31.24 22.17
C SER A 45 2.81 32.42 21.23
N ASP A 46 3.85 32.33 20.43
CA ASP A 46 4.34 33.42 19.60
C ASP A 46 3.70 33.45 18.20
N THR A 47 3.33 34.64 17.73
CA THR A 47 2.75 34.87 16.41
C THR A 47 3.66 34.38 15.26
N ALA A 48 4.99 34.44 15.44
CA ALA A 48 5.96 33.91 14.48
C ALA A 48 5.87 32.38 14.36
N ALA A 49 5.50 31.65 15.42
CA ALA A 49 5.25 30.22 15.38
C ALA A 49 3.99 29.90 14.58
N LEU A 50 2.97 30.73 14.63
CA LEU A 50 1.74 30.56 13.83
C LEU A 50 1.98 30.73 12.33
N GLU A 51 2.83 31.70 11.93
CA GLU A 51 3.22 31.87 10.52
C GLU A 51 4.06 30.72 10.01
N ALA A 52 5.04 30.25 10.79
CA ALA A 52 5.84 29.06 10.47
C ALA A 52 4.97 27.80 10.33
N ILE A 53 3.99 27.60 11.23
CA ILE A 53 3.02 26.50 11.13
C ILE A 53 2.20 26.60 9.83
N GLY A 54 1.84 27.81 9.39
CA GLY A 54 1.11 28.04 8.14
C GLY A 54 1.90 27.61 6.90
N GLU A 55 3.19 27.96 6.81
CA GLU A 55 4.06 27.56 5.70
C GLU A 55 4.33 26.05 5.70
N ILE A 56 4.63 25.48 6.86
CA ILE A 56 4.89 24.06 7.03
C ILE A 56 3.62 23.24 6.70
N SER A 57 2.43 23.72 7.10
CA SER A 57 1.16 23.05 6.80
C SER A 57 0.90 22.93 5.30
N THR A 58 1.31 23.94 4.52
CA THR A 58 1.20 23.92 3.05
C THR A 58 2.12 22.84 2.45
N GLN A 59 3.37 22.74 2.90
CA GLN A 59 4.30 21.73 2.42
C GLN A 59 3.83 20.31 2.77
N VAL A 60 3.39 20.11 4.00
CA VAL A 60 2.81 18.81 4.45
C VAL A 60 1.60 18.47 3.59
N PHE A 61 0.69 19.41 3.36
CA PHE A 61 -0.48 19.19 2.52
C PHE A 61 -0.12 18.76 1.10
N LEU A 62 0.83 19.45 0.46
CA LEU A 62 1.29 19.10 -0.90
C LEU A 62 1.93 17.71 -0.94
N LEU A 63 2.77 17.37 0.04
CA LEU A 63 3.41 16.07 0.13
C LEU A 63 2.38 14.95 0.38
N VAL A 64 1.43 15.15 1.29
CA VAL A 64 0.35 14.20 1.57
C VAL A 64 -0.50 13.97 0.33
N PHE A 65 -0.89 15.06 -0.35
CA PHE A 65 -1.73 14.96 -1.55
C PHE A 65 -1.01 14.25 -2.69
N THR A 66 0.26 14.58 -2.93
CA THR A 66 1.09 13.92 -3.97
C THR A 66 1.34 12.45 -3.62
N SER A 67 1.62 12.15 -2.35
CA SER A 67 1.80 10.78 -1.86
C SER A 67 0.52 9.95 -2.03
N LEU A 68 -0.65 10.52 -1.74
CA LEU A 68 -1.94 9.87 -1.96
C LEU A 68 -2.14 9.50 -3.43
N ILE A 69 -1.90 10.46 -4.34
CA ILE A 69 -2.05 10.21 -5.79
C ILE A 69 -1.13 9.08 -6.24
N LEU A 70 0.13 9.11 -5.84
CA LEU A 70 1.10 8.09 -6.25
C LEU A 70 0.85 6.73 -5.59
N SER A 71 0.39 6.70 -4.34
CA SER A 71 0.03 5.43 -3.65
C SER A 71 -1.17 4.76 -4.31
N VAL A 72 -2.19 5.53 -4.70
CA VAL A 72 -3.34 5.01 -5.46
C VAL A 72 -2.90 4.53 -6.83
N ALA A 73 -2.06 5.29 -7.54
CA ALA A 73 -1.51 4.89 -8.83
C ALA A 73 -0.65 3.63 -8.72
N LEU A 74 0.12 3.48 -7.62
CA LEU A 74 0.94 2.30 -7.36
C LEU A 74 0.08 1.05 -7.18
N SER A 75 -1.06 1.14 -6.50
CA SER A 75 -1.96 -0.03 -6.32
C SER A 75 -2.39 -0.63 -7.65
N GLY A 76 -2.82 0.19 -8.61
CA GLY A 76 -3.14 -0.25 -9.98
C GLY A 76 -1.90 -0.58 -10.81
N GLY A 77 -0.82 0.17 -10.62
CA GLY A 77 0.47 -0.02 -11.29
C GLY A 77 1.09 -1.38 -10.96
N CYS A 78 1.03 -1.82 -9.70
CA CYS A 78 1.49 -3.14 -9.27
C CYS A 78 0.75 -4.26 -10.02
N MET A 79 -0.55 -4.16 -10.19
CA MET A 79 -1.34 -5.17 -10.91
C MET A 79 -0.88 -5.28 -12.38
N THR A 80 -0.72 -4.13 -13.05
CA THR A 80 -0.20 -4.08 -14.43
C THR A 80 1.23 -4.63 -14.53
N ALA A 81 2.08 -4.30 -13.56
CA ALA A 81 3.45 -4.78 -13.47
C ALA A 81 3.50 -6.31 -13.32
N PHE A 82 2.73 -6.87 -12.40
CA PHE A 82 2.69 -8.33 -12.18
C PHE A 82 2.21 -9.06 -13.41
N ARG A 83 1.17 -8.56 -14.08
CA ARG A 83 0.69 -9.15 -15.33
C ARG A 83 1.75 -9.12 -16.42
N SER A 84 2.48 -8.00 -16.56
CA SER A 84 3.56 -7.88 -17.52
C SER A 84 4.71 -8.84 -17.20
N LEU A 85 5.17 -8.88 -15.95
CA LEU A 85 6.28 -9.73 -15.51
C LEU A 85 5.94 -11.23 -15.57
N SER A 86 4.66 -11.59 -15.41
CA SER A 86 4.22 -13.00 -15.50
C SER A 86 4.06 -13.48 -16.94
N ASN A 87 3.85 -12.57 -17.90
CA ASN A 87 3.62 -12.88 -19.32
C ASN A 87 4.78 -12.45 -20.23
N ASP A 88 6.00 -12.35 -19.69
CA ASP A 88 7.21 -11.88 -20.41
C ASP A 88 6.99 -10.56 -21.18
N GLY A 89 6.12 -9.71 -20.63
CA GLY A 89 5.78 -8.42 -21.21
C GLY A 89 6.87 -7.38 -21.01
N SER A 90 6.87 -6.36 -21.87
CA SER A 90 7.89 -5.29 -21.91
C SER A 90 7.44 -3.97 -21.28
N VAL A 91 6.41 -3.98 -20.41
CA VAL A 91 5.91 -2.76 -19.77
C VAL A 91 6.95 -2.22 -18.80
N SER A 92 7.36 -0.96 -18.97
CA SER A 92 8.30 -0.34 -18.03
C SER A 92 7.62 0.00 -16.68
N PRO A 93 8.38 0.15 -15.57
CA PRO A 93 7.82 0.54 -14.27
C PRO A 93 6.99 1.83 -14.32
N TYR A 94 7.45 2.82 -15.07
CA TYR A 94 6.73 4.09 -15.23
C TYR A 94 5.43 3.94 -16.03
N GLN A 95 5.42 3.10 -17.06
CA GLN A 95 4.21 2.80 -17.82
C GLN A 95 3.18 2.05 -16.96
N ALA A 96 3.64 1.14 -16.08
CA ALA A 96 2.78 0.46 -15.13
C ALA A 96 2.15 1.45 -14.15
N LEU A 97 2.95 2.37 -13.57
CA LEU A 97 2.47 3.41 -12.69
C LEU A 97 1.44 4.32 -13.39
N PHE A 98 1.73 4.71 -14.63
CA PHE A 98 0.82 5.53 -15.43
C PHE A 98 -0.49 4.81 -15.77
N ALA A 99 -0.46 3.49 -15.96
CA ALA A 99 -1.68 2.69 -16.12
C ALA A 99 -2.58 2.75 -14.88
N GLY A 100 -2.00 2.69 -13.67
CA GLY A 100 -2.72 2.92 -12.42
C GLY A 100 -3.31 4.34 -12.34
N LEU A 101 -2.54 5.36 -12.78
CA LEU A 101 -2.99 6.74 -12.79
C LEU A 101 -4.19 6.98 -13.73
N LYS A 102 -4.26 6.27 -14.87
CA LYS A 102 -5.43 6.32 -15.78
C LYS A 102 -6.73 5.87 -15.13
N LYS A 103 -6.65 5.00 -14.12
CA LYS A 103 -7.80 4.50 -13.34
C LYS A 103 -7.85 5.13 -11.93
N PHE A 104 -7.26 6.32 -11.78
CA PHE A 104 -7.11 6.98 -10.47
C PHE A 104 -8.42 7.11 -9.70
N PHE A 105 -9.45 7.67 -10.29
CA PHE A 105 -10.70 7.93 -9.58
C PHE A 105 -11.39 6.66 -9.05
N PRO A 106 -11.62 5.61 -9.86
CA PRO A 106 -12.20 4.38 -9.34
C PRO A 106 -11.31 3.70 -8.30
N LEU A 107 -9.98 3.70 -8.49
CA LEU A 107 -9.04 3.17 -7.51
C LEU A 107 -9.03 3.98 -6.22
N LEU A 108 -9.11 5.31 -6.29
CA LEU A 108 -9.18 6.19 -5.11
C LEU A 108 -10.42 5.87 -4.27
N TRP A 109 -11.59 5.85 -4.89
CA TRP A 109 -12.83 5.54 -4.18
C TRP A 109 -12.82 4.13 -3.59
N ALA A 110 -12.32 3.16 -4.33
CA ALA A 110 -12.17 1.80 -3.83
C ALA A 110 -11.18 1.73 -2.65
N ASN A 111 -10.03 2.42 -2.72
CA ASN A 111 -9.08 2.48 -1.60
C ASN A 111 -9.69 3.14 -0.37
N ILE A 112 -10.47 4.22 -0.52
CA ILE A 112 -11.16 4.88 0.60
C ILE A 112 -12.15 3.90 1.24
N LEU A 113 -13.03 3.29 0.46
CA LEU A 113 -14.02 2.34 0.99
C LEU A 113 -13.37 1.11 1.62
N HIS A 114 -12.31 0.58 1.00
CA HIS A 114 -11.52 -0.51 1.55
C HIS A 114 -10.91 -0.11 2.90
N SER A 115 -10.33 1.10 2.99
CA SER A 115 -9.73 1.61 4.23
C SER A 115 -10.78 1.78 5.33
N ILE A 116 -11.97 2.28 5.01
CA ILE A 116 -13.09 2.37 5.95
C ILE A 116 -13.50 0.98 6.42
N ALA A 117 -13.65 0.03 5.51
CA ALA A 117 -14.11 -1.33 5.83
C ALA A 117 -13.14 -2.05 6.79
N TYR A 118 -11.85 -2.12 6.45
CA TYR A 118 -10.89 -2.78 7.34
C TYR A 118 -10.60 -1.96 8.59
N GLY A 119 -10.64 -0.62 8.50
CA GLY A 119 -10.49 0.27 9.65
C GLY A 119 -11.58 0.06 10.70
N LEU A 120 -12.84 -0.02 10.29
CA LEU A 120 -13.95 -0.41 11.17
C LEU A 120 -13.75 -1.81 11.74
N GLY A 121 -13.24 -2.75 10.93
CA GLY A 121 -12.88 -4.08 11.40
C GLY A 121 -11.82 -4.05 12.50
N PHE A 122 -10.80 -3.20 12.40
CA PHE A 122 -9.78 -3.02 13.44
C PHE A 122 -10.33 -2.34 14.70
N LEU A 123 -11.27 -1.41 14.56
CA LEU A 123 -11.94 -0.78 15.71
C LEU A 123 -12.79 -1.76 16.50
N MET A 124 -13.40 -2.73 15.83
CA MET A 124 -14.18 -3.78 16.51
C MET A 124 -13.24 -4.78 17.21
N LEU A 125 -12.32 -5.36 16.46
CA LEU A 125 -11.28 -6.30 16.91
C LEU A 125 -10.22 -6.41 15.82
N ILE A 126 -8.98 -6.74 16.18
CA ILE A 126 -7.86 -6.83 15.22
C ILE A 126 -8.13 -7.88 14.12
N LEU A 127 -8.70 -9.03 14.49
CA LEU A 127 -8.95 -10.14 13.54
C LEU A 127 -9.95 -9.80 12.42
N PRO A 128 -11.12 -9.17 12.69
CA PRO A 128 -12.03 -8.72 11.63
C PRO A 128 -11.38 -7.73 10.65
N GLY A 129 -10.48 -6.85 11.12
CA GLY A 129 -9.75 -5.93 10.26
C GLY A 129 -8.87 -6.67 9.23
N PHE A 130 -8.08 -7.63 9.67
CA PHE A 130 -7.29 -8.49 8.77
C PHE A 130 -8.16 -9.32 7.82
N TYR A 131 -9.29 -9.82 8.31
CA TYR A 131 -10.22 -10.58 7.51
C TYR A 131 -10.82 -9.75 6.37
N LEU A 132 -11.33 -8.55 6.69
CA LEU A 132 -11.88 -7.65 5.67
C LEU A 132 -10.81 -7.19 4.67
N TYR A 133 -9.62 -6.87 5.17
CA TYR A 133 -8.50 -6.51 4.29
C TYR A 133 -8.18 -7.62 3.28
N SER A 134 -8.12 -8.87 3.75
CA SER A 134 -7.82 -10.02 2.88
C SER A 134 -8.92 -10.33 1.87
N ARG A 135 -10.18 -10.25 2.30
CA ARG A 135 -11.34 -10.58 1.46
C ARG A 135 -11.59 -9.55 0.36
N LEU A 136 -11.37 -8.28 0.68
CA LEU A 136 -11.61 -7.18 -0.25
C LEU A 136 -10.37 -6.81 -1.08
N GLY A 137 -9.18 -7.28 -0.72
CA GLY A 137 -7.90 -6.83 -1.28
C GLY A 137 -7.66 -7.08 -2.78
N LEU A 138 -8.52 -7.87 -3.46
CA LEU A 138 -8.42 -8.13 -4.89
C LEU A 138 -9.11 -7.05 -5.76
N PHE A 139 -9.81 -6.07 -5.16
CA PHE A 139 -10.54 -5.05 -5.92
C PHE A 139 -9.72 -4.34 -7.01
N PRO A 140 -8.40 -4.05 -6.83
CA PRO A 140 -7.64 -3.35 -7.85
C PRO A 140 -7.53 -4.14 -9.17
N LEU A 141 -7.54 -5.47 -9.09
CA LEU A 141 -7.48 -6.36 -10.25
C LEU A 141 -8.75 -6.24 -11.12
N PHE A 142 -9.93 -6.26 -10.48
CA PHE A 142 -11.21 -6.12 -11.17
C PHE A 142 -11.38 -4.71 -11.79
N ILE A 143 -10.94 -3.66 -11.09
CA ILE A 143 -10.95 -2.29 -11.63
C ILE A 143 -9.98 -2.17 -12.81
N MET A 144 -8.76 -2.70 -12.68
CA MET A 144 -7.72 -2.55 -13.70
C MET A 144 -7.99 -3.40 -14.95
N PHE A 145 -8.39 -4.65 -14.78
CA PHE A 145 -8.46 -5.60 -15.90
C PHE A 145 -9.88 -5.80 -16.44
N GLU A 146 -10.89 -5.75 -15.58
CA GLU A 146 -12.27 -5.95 -15.98
C GLU A 146 -13.07 -4.64 -16.08
N SER A 147 -12.46 -3.50 -15.71
CA SER A 147 -13.11 -2.18 -15.69
C SER A 147 -14.45 -2.16 -14.91
N LYS A 148 -14.57 -3.00 -13.89
CA LYS A 148 -15.76 -3.08 -13.02
C LYS A 148 -15.92 -1.84 -12.16
N GLY A 149 -17.14 -1.54 -11.79
CA GLY A 149 -17.45 -0.53 -10.77
C GLY A 149 -16.87 -0.89 -9.41
N VAL A 150 -16.76 0.09 -8.52
CA VAL A 150 -16.10 -0.09 -7.22
C VAL A 150 -16.82 -1.17 -6.37
N MET A 151 -18.16 -1.09 -6.26
CA MET A 151 -18.94 -2.05 -5.48
C MET A 151 -18.93 -3.45 -6.10
N ASP A 152 -19.02 -3.53 -7.43
CA ASP A 152 -18.94 -4.81 -8.15
C ASP A 152 -17.57 -5.46 -7.93
N SER A 153 -16.49 -4.65 -7.93
CA SER A 153 -15.13 -5.13 -7.68
C SER A 153 -14.97 -5.71 -6.26
N PHE A 154 -15.62 -5.13 -5.27
CA PHE A 154 -15.64 -5.69 -3.92
C PHE A 154 -16.46 -6.99 -3.84
N GLY A 155 -17.63 -7.02 -4.48
CA GLY A 155 -18.45 -8.24 -4.57
C GLY A 155 -17.69 -9.39 -5.21
N GLU A 156 -17.01 -9.15 -6.33
CA GLU A 156 -16.19 -10.15 -7.00
C GLU A 156 -14.98 -10.57 -6.18
N SER A 157 -14.30 -9.62 -5.52
CA SER A 157 -13.20 -9.93 -4.60
C SER A 157 -13.68 -10.86 -3.48
N TRP A 158 -14.84 -10.57 -2.91
CA TRP A 158 -15.45 -11.38 -1.86
C TRP A 158 -15.76 -12.79 -2.34
N ASN A 159 -16.43 -12.91 -3.49
CA ASN A 159 -16.81 -14.21 -4.06
C ASN A 159 -15.59 -15.05 -4.44
N LEU A 160 -14.60 -14.45 -5.12
CA LEU A 160 -13.40 -15.16 -5.57
C LEU A 160 -12.55 -15.69 -4.41
N THR A 161 -12.58 -15.01 -3.27
CA THR A 161 -11.79 -15.39 -2.09
C THR A 161 -12.53 -16.33 -1.13
N GLU A 162 -13.77 -16.75 -1.42
CA GLU A 162 -14.61 -17.52 -0.50
C GLU A 162 -13.98 -18.86 -0.11
N GLU A 163 -13.57 -19.66 -1.09
CA GLU A 163 -13.00 -20.99 -0.85
C GLU A 163 -11.62 -20.95 -0.16
N VAL A 164 -10.88 -19.87 -0.33
CA VAL A 164 -9.51 -19.71 0.21
C VAL A 164 -9.43 -18.72 1.36
N ALA A 165 -10.57 -18.26 1.88
CA ALA A 165 -10.68 -17.17 2.85
C ALA A 165 -9.76 -17.34 4.06
N THR A 166 -9.77 -18.52 4.71
CA THR A 166 -8.93 -18.81 5.89
C THR A 166 -7.44 -18.76 5.57
N LYS A 167 -7.05 -19.31 4.43
CA LYS A 167 -5.66 -19.34 4.00
C LYS A 167 -5.17 -17.93 3.65
N LEU A 168 -5.99 -17.17 2.91
CA LEU A 168 -5.69 -15.80 2.52
C LEU A 168 -5.62 -14.89 3.74
N PHE A 169 -6.56 -15.02 4.67
CA PHE A 169 -6.54 -14.33 5.96
C PHE A 169 -5.23 -14.59 6.73
N THR A 170 -4.82 -15.85 6.87
CA THR A 170 -3.59 -16.20 7.60
C THR A 170 -2.36 -15.56 6.96
N LEU A 171 -2.24 -15.64 5.63
CA LEU A 171 -1.11 -15.06 4.91
C LEU A 171 -1.11 -13.53 5.00
N THR A 172 -2.25 -12.91 4.82
CA THR A 172 -2.42 -11.44 4.97
C THR A 172 -2.08 -10.99 6.39
N ALA A 173 -2.56 -11.73 7.41
CA ALA A 173 -2.26 -11.43 8.81
C ALA A 173 -0.76 -11.49 9.11
N ILE A 174 -0.02 -12.45 8.55
CA ILE A 174 1.44 -12.53 8.70
C ILE A 174 2.11 -11.28 8.12
N PHE A 175 1.81 -10.91 6.87
CA PHE A 175 2.42 -9.74 6.24
C PHE A 175 2.07 -8.45 6.95
N MET A 176 0.81 -8.25 7.33
CA MET A 176 0.36 -7.04 8.03
C MET A 176 0.89 -6.95 9.46
N SER A 177 1.02 -8.09 10.18
CA SER A 177 1.61 -8.10 11.52
C SER A 177 3.08 -7.65 11.50
N ILE A 178 3.84 -8.00 10.47
CA ILE A 178 5.20 -7.50 10.29
C ILE A 178 5.17 -5.97 10.15
N GLN A 179 4.29 -5.42 9.31
CA GLN A 179 4.18 -3.97 9.10
C GLN A 179 3.74 -3.23 10.37
N LEU A 180 2.74 -3.76 11.08
CA LEU A 180 2.29 -3.18 12.36
C LEU A 180 3.39 -3.22 13.42
N GLY A 181 4.16 -4.32 13.49
CA GLY A 181 5.30 -4.44 14.39
C GLY A 181 6.34 -3.36 14.14
N PHE A 182 6.75 -3.16 12.88
CA PHE A 182 7.69 -2.11 12.52
C PHE A 182 7.13 -0.70 12.78
N GLY A 183 5.84 -0.46 12.50
CA GLY A 183 5.19 0.81 12.83
C GLY A 183 5.18 1.10 14.32
N PHE A 184 4.88 0.08 15.15
CA PHE A 184 4.88 0.20 16.60
C PHE A 184 6.28 0.47 17.17
N PHE A 185 7.29 -0.29 16.75
CA PHE A 185 8.68 -0.06 17.19
C PHE A 185 9.20 1.30 16.70
N GLY A 186 8.79 1.74 15.49
CA GLY A 186 9.09 3.07 14.97
C GLY A 186 8.53 4.18 15.82
N GLY A 187 7.30 4.04 16.30
CA GLY A 187 6.67 5.01 17.19
C GLY A 187 7.36 5.09 18.55
N ILE A 188 7.88 3.97 19.07
CA ILE A 188 8.61 3.95 20.36
C ILE A 188 10.04 4.49 20.20
N ALA A 189 10.73 4.14 19.13
CA ALA A 189 12.10 4.58 18.88
C ALA A 189 12.19 6.02 18.35
N GLY A 190 11.08 6.58 17.92
CA GLY A 190 11.00 7.67 16.98
C GLY A 190 11.13 9.08 17.52
N ALA A 191 11.47 9.31 18.77
CA ALA A 191 11.66 10.68 19.24
C ALA A 191 12.92 11.36 18.66
N ASP A 192 13.94 10.62 18.29
CA ASP A 192 15.22 11.14 17.84
C ASP A 192 15.48 10.99 16.32
N GLY A 193 14.43 10.90 15.51
CA GLY A 193 14.42 11.12 14.06
C GLY A 193 15.58 10.50 13.28
N MET A 194 15.97 9.25 13.55
CA MET A 194 17.01 8.61 12.75
C MET A 194 16.46 8.34 11.35
N LEU A 195 16.82 9.19 10.39
CA LEU A 195 16.45 9.06 8.97
C LEU A 195 16.66 7.62 8.46
N TRP A 196 17.72 6.95 8.90
CA TRP A 196 17.98 5.55 8.59
C TRP A 196 16.88 4.58 9.03
N PHE A 197 16.25 4.86 10.18
CA PHE A 197 15.12 4.06 10.63
C PHE A 197 13.89 4.25 9.74
N LEU A 198 13.59 5.48 9.34
CA LEU A 198 12.49 5.78 8.42
C LEU A 198 12.70 5.11 7.05
N ILE A 199 13.92 5.17 6.52
CA ILE A 199 14.31 4.50 5.28
C ILE A 199 14.12 2.99 5.42
N ALA A 200 14.65 2.39 6.49
CA ALA A 200 14.56 0.95 6.72
C ALA A 200 13.11 0.49 6.91
N ALA A 201 12.32 1.21 7.69
CA ALA A 201 10.90 0.90 7.91
C ALA A 201 10.08 0.98 6.62
N THR A 202 10.30 2.03 5.81
CA THR A 202 9.65 2.17 4.50
C THR A 202 10.07 1.05 3.55
N PHE A 203 11.34 0.70 3.51
CA PHE A 203 11.83 -0.40 2.68
C PHE A 203 11.19 -1.74 3.08
N ILE A 204 11.13 -2.05 4.38
CA ILE A 204 10.50 -3.27 4.90
C ILE A 204 9.01 -3.29 4.60
N LYS A 205 8.31 -2.14 4.72
CA LYS A 205 6.92 -2.00 4.33
C LYS A 205 6.69 -2.47 2.89
N TYR A 206 7.48 -1.97 1.93
CA TYR A 206 7.33 -2.37 0.52
C TYR A 206 7.82 -3.78 0.24
N LEU A 207 8.84 -4.25 0.96
CA LEU A 207 9.32 -5.63 0.86
C LEU A 207 8.24 -6.65 1.27
N THR A 208 7.37 -6.29 2.20
CA THR A 208 6.24 -7.13 2.65
C THR A 208 4.97 -6.90 1.85
N LEU A 209 4.73 -5.67 1.39
CA LEU A 209 3.54 -5.30 0.62
C LEU A 209 3.52 -5.93 -0.78
N MET A 210 4.67 -5.96 -1.47
CA MET A 210 4.75 -6.49 -2.83
C MET A 210 4.42 -7.99 -2.92
N PRO A 211 4.96 -8.88 -2.07
CA PRO A 211 4.56 -10.28 -2.05
C PRO A 211 3.07 -10.49 -1.72
N LEU A 212 2.50 -9.65 -0.85
CA LEU A 212 1.06 -9.69 -0.55
C LEU A 212 0.22 -9.33 -1.77
N PHE A 213 0.58 -8.26 -2.49
CA PHE A 213 -0.11 -7.86 -3.71
C PHE A 213 0.05 -8.90 -4.82
N TYR A 214 1.23 -9.51 -4.95
CA TYR A 214 1.43 -10.61 -5.89
C TYR A 214 0.62 -11.85 -5.52
N LEU A 215 0.45 -12.13 -4.23
CA LEU A 215 -0.43 -13.21 -3.76
C LEU A 215 -1.88 -12.99 -4.24
N PHE A 216 -2.39 -11.76 -4.11
CA PHE A 216 -3.72 -11.40 -4.63
C PHE A 216 -3.79 -11.56 -6.15
N TYR A 217 -2.76 -11.10 -6.87
CA TYR A 217 -2.67 -11.28 -8.32
C TYR A 217 -2.65 -12.77 -8.72
N SER A 218 -1.84 -13.59 -8.07
CA SER A 218 -1.75 -15.02 -8.37
C SER A 218 -3.06 -15.78 -8.12
N LEU A 219 -3.83 -15.33 -7.12
CA LEU A 219 -5.16 -15.89 -6.85
C LEU A 219 -6.17 -15.50 -7.95
N TYR A 220 -6.10 -14.26 -8.43
CA TYR A 220 -6.95 -13.78 -9.51
C TYR A 220 -6.69 -14.53 -10.83
N GLU A 221 -5.43 -14.83 -11.16
CA GLU A 221 -5.03 -15.57 -12.36
C GLU A 221 -5.22 -17.10 -12.24
N SER A 222 -5.53 -17.61 -11.04
CA SER A 222 -5.78 -19.06 -10.86
C SER A 222 -6.98 -19.51 -11.69
N PRO A 223 -6.94 -20.67 -12.35
CA PRO A 223 -8.07 -21.18 -13.10
C PRO A 223 -9.32 -21.26 -12.22
N ARG A 224 -10.39 -20.66 -12.69
CA ARG A 224 -11.72 -20.67 -12.05
C ARG A 224 -12.45 -21.97 -12.36
#